data_f70558d85972e1701ed561d31c6fa621
#
_entry.id   f70558d85972e1701ed561d31c6fa621
#
_cell.length_a   1.000
_cell.length_b   1.000
_cell.length_c   1.000
_cell.angle_alpha   90.00
_cell.angle_beta   90.00
_cell.angle_gamma   90.00
#
_symmetry.space_group_name_H-M   'P 1'
#
loop_
_entity.id
_entity.type
_entity.pdbx_description
1 polymer ?
#
loop_
_entity_poly.entity_id
_entity_poly.type
_entity_poly.pdbx_seq_one_letter_code
_entity_poly.pdbx_strand_id
1 'polypeptide(L)'
;MVNEFSRRTFLKTTALAVGGAAVPDGPARAQQSVGSEVQGDPNARQQERGRRLRTVGIMSPGDMGSAVGQVLAKHGLRVIAALGERSARTRALAAEAGIADVGTLENLVRQADLVMSILDPDAAIVAAQRVAEAMKSAGATPLYADCNSIAVQSARKIGAIMQAVGAPFAEASIIGAPPRVPNKTRIYASGPQAQEFAQLNHFGLDVRVLGPEEGRAKAIKICYATVTKGTQALCTESFISAKRLGVFDVLMTELETSQKALLKFAQDGLQQMPPKAHRWVGEMNELAATYQGIGLTPRLLAGAADMYRDVSQTALGHESPETQRKLARSFDEFIVLLERDMPRG
;
A
#
# COMPACT_ATOMS: atom_id res chain seq x y z
N MET A 1 23.90 -51.92 3.60
CA MET A 1 23.66 -51.71 5.03
C MET A 1 22.75 -50.50 5.11
N VAL A 2 21.48 -50.82 5.34
CA VAL A 2 20.35 -49.88 5.37
C VAL A 2 20.17 -49.49 6.83
N ASN A 3 20.08 -48.18 7.13
CA ASN A 3 19.78 -47.71 8.47
C ASN A 3 18.40 -47.07 8.46
N GLU A 4 17.43 -47.80 8.99
CA GLU A 4 16.08 -47.35 9.30
C GLU A 4 16.14 -46.35 10.45
N PHE A 5 15.62 -45.14 10.24
CA PHE A 5 15.27 -44.22 11.33
C PHE A 5 13.77 -44.27 11.60
N SER A 6 13.47 -44.84 12.74
CA SER A 6 12.15 -45.13 13.31
C SER A 6 11.33 -43.85 13.56
N ARG A 7 10.12 -43.85 13.01
CA ARG A 7 9.02 -42.95 13.42
C ARG A 7 8.43 -43.47 14.74
N ARG A 8 8.68 -42.82 15.85
CA ARG A 8 7.83 -42.83 17.08
C ARG A 8 8.54 -42.01 18.16
N THR A 9 8.01 -40.86 18.51
CA THR A 9 7.86 -40.29 19.87
C THR A 9 7.69 -38.79 19.81
N PHE A 10 6.47 -38.30 19.75
CA PHE A 10 6.10 -36.99 20.27
C PHE A 10 4.58 -36.95 20.52
N LEU A 11 4.17 -37.56 21.62
CA LEU A 11 2.90 -37.31 22.29
C LEU A 11 3.06 -37.73 23.76
N LYS A 12 3.37 -36.78 24.63
CA LYS A 12 3.01 -36.85 26.05
C LYS A 12 2.77 -35.45 26.61
N THR A 13 1.50 -35.20 26.76
CA THR A 13 0.78 -34.38 27.73
C THR A 13 1.55 -34.01 28.98
N THR A 14 1.53 -32.71 29.33
CA THR A 14 1.68 -32.30 30.75
C THR A 14 0.63 -31.25 31.05
N ALA A 15 -0.42 -31.66 31.73
CA ALA A 15 -1.33 -30.77 32.47
C ALA A 15 -0.65 -30.33 33.75
N LEU A 16 -0.57 -29.05 34.03
CA LEU A 16 -0.17 -28.55 35.35
C LEU A 16 -1.33 -27.77 35.96
N ALA A 17 -1.70 -28.22 37.15
CA ALA A 17 -2.77 -27.72 37.98
C ALA A 17 -2.48 -26.28 38.51
N VAL A 18 -3.53 -25.48 38.53
CA VAL A 18 -3.56 -24.19 39.20
C VAL A 18 -3.84 -24.39 40.69
N GLY A 19 -2.83 -24.12 41.51
CA GLY A 19 -2.98 -24.02 42.95
C GLY A 19 -3.16 -22.56 43.37
N GLY A 20 -4.31 -22.22 43.93
CA GLY A 20 -4.56 -20.92 44.52
C GLY A 20 -3.80 -20.72 45.84
N ALA A 21 -3.18 -19.59 46.01
CA ALA A 21 -2.67 -19.09 47.28
C ALA A 21 -3.35 -17.74 47.62
N ALA A 22 -4.00 -17.72 48.76
CA ALA A 22 -4.64 -16.54 49.36
C ALA A 22 -3.58 -15.55 49.85
N VAL A 23 -3.84 -14.26 49.63
CA VAL A 23 -3.04 -13.12 50.16
C VAL A 23 -3.76 -12.58 51.39
N PRO A 24 -3.08 -12.33 52.54
CA PRO A 24 -3.69 -11.75 53.74
C PRO A 24 -3.79 -10.23 53.64
N ASP A 25 -4.90 -9.71 54.15
CA ASP A 25 -5.18 -8.28 54.36
C ASP A 25 -4.18 -7.64 55.36
N GLY A 26 -3.62 -6.50 54.96
CA GLY A 26 -2.82 -5.62 55.81
C GLY A 26 -3.37 -4.17 55.75
N PRO A 27 -3.21 -3.35 56.79
CA PRO A 27 -4.08 -2.23 57.10
C PRO A 27 -3.82 -0.97 56.25
N ALA A 28 -4.93 -0.25 56.02
CA ALA A 28 -5.02 1.03 55.35
C ALA A 28 -4.13 2.10 55.96
N ARG A 29 -3.25 2.69 55.17
CA ARG A 29 -2.51 3.93 55.50
C ARG A 29 -3.09 5.08 54.69
N ALA A 30 -3.58 6.09 55.40
CA ALA A 30 -4.11 7.33 54.86
C ALA A 30 -3.08 8.02 53.94
N GLN A 31 -3.48 8.31 52.71
CA GLN A 31 -2.72 9.17 51.80
C GLN A 31 -3.12 10.62 52.03
N GLN A 32 -2.14 11.41 52.50
CA GLN A 32 -2.19 12.87 52.44
C GLN A 32 -1.94 13.30 50.99
N SER A 33 -2.94 13.96 50.39
CA SER A 33 -2.85 14.63 49.09
C SER A 33 -1.97 15.90 49.23
N VAL A 34 -0.78 15.87 48.64
CA VAL A 34 -0.02 17.11 48.37
C VAL A 34 -0.29 17.40 46.87
N GLY A 35 -1.19 18.34 46.62
CA GLY A 35 -1.38 18.92 45.31
C GLY A 35 -0.19 19.78 44.93
N SER A 36 0.60 19.34 43.97
CA SER A 36 1.46 20.19 43.16
C SER A 36 0.82 20.31 41.77
N GLU A 37 0.12 21.41 41.55
CA GLU A 37 -0.24 21.85 40.19
C GLU A 37 1.04 22.10 39.41
N VAL A 38 1.41 21.14 38.55
CA VAL A 38 2.38 21.40 37.49
C VAL A 38 1.66 22.26 36.47
N GLN A 39 1.92 23.56 36.50
CA GLN A 39 1.55 24.49 35.45
C GLN A 39 2.28 24.03 34.18
N GLY A 40 1.56 23.26 33.33
CA GLY A 40 2.05 22.87 32.01
C GLY A 40 2.20 24.12 31.12
N ASP A 41 3.34 24.22 30.46
CA ASP A 41 3.67 25.25 29.49
C ASP A 41 2.53 25.50 28.52
N PRO A 42 1.99 26.75 28.43
CA PRO A 42 0.92 27.08 27.48
C PRO A 42 1.30 26.83 26.02
N ASN A 43 2.60 26.86 25.68
CA ASN A 43 3.09 26.56 24.34
C ASN A 43 3.04 25.08 24.01
N ALA A 44 3.21 24.18 24.99
CA ALA A 44 3.03 22.74 24.78
C ALA A 44 1.58 22.38 24.43
N ARG A 45 0.58 23.05 25.05
CA ARG A 45 -0.84 22.86 24.73
C ARG A 45 -1.25 23.46 23.37
N GLN A 46 -0.51 24.41 22.81
CA GLN A 46 -0.74 24.92 21.44
C GLN A 46 -0.12 24.02 20.38
N GLN A 47 0.94 23.28 20.66
CA GLN A 47 1.51 22.28 19.76
C GLN A 47 0.67 21.00 19.67
N GLU A 48 -0.11 20.67 20.70
CA GLU A 48 -1.05 19.53 20.68
C GLU A 48 -2.37 19.80 19.93
N ARG A 49 -2.67 21.04 19.54
CA ARG A 49 -3.75 21.34 18.60
C ARG A 49 -3.28 21.03 17.18
N GLY A 50 -3.25 19.75 16.81
CA GLY A 50 -2.91 19.29 15.49
C GLY A 50 -3.55 20.18 14.41
N ARG A 51 -2.80 20.55 13.38
CA ARG A 51 -3.24 21.36 12.23
C ARG A 51 -4.52 20.76 11.68
N ARG A 52 -5.63 21.51 11.73
CA ARG A 52 -6.92 21.04 11.21
C ARG A 52 -6.84 21.00 9.69
N LEU A 53 -7.01 19.82 9.09
CA LEU A 53 -7.03 19.66 7.65
C LEU A 53 -8.25 20.34 7.03
N ARG A 54 -8.03 21.19 6.04
CA ARG A 54 -9.05 21.86 5.23
C ARG A 54 -8.82 21.64 3.74
N THR A 55 -7.56 21.59 3.33
CA THR A 55 -7.18 21.46 1.92
C THR A 55 -6.15 20.34 1.77
N VAL A 56 -6.44 19.38 0.89
CA VAL A 56 -5.57 18.25 0.57
C VAL A 56 -5.12 18.35 -0.89
N GLY A 57 -3.80 18.35 -1.10
CA GLY A 57 -3.17 18.23 -2.40
C GLY A 57 -2.98 16.78 -2.81
N ILE A 58 -3.38 16.40 -4.01
CA ILE A 58 -3.11 15.08 -4.60
C ILE A 58 -2.06 15.23 -5.70
N MET A 59 -0.91 14.57 -5.55
CA MET A 59 0.21 14.69 -6.52
C MET A 59 -0.15 14.12 -7.91
N SER A 60 -0.90 13.03 -7.98
CA SER A 60 -1.36 12.45 -9.24
C SER A 60 -2.76 11.87 -9.08
N PRO A 61 -3.80 12.57 -9.55
CA PRO A 61 -5.17 12.08 -9.53
C PRO A 61 -5.44 11.08 -10.67
N GLY A 62 -4.63 10.00 -10.70
CA GLY A 62 -4.89 8.81 -11.51
C GLY A 62 -6.04 7.98 -10.91
N ASP A 63 -6.11 6.69 -11.21
CA ASP A 63 -7.23 5.83 -10.77
C ASP A 63 -7.41 5.80 -9.24
N MET A 64 -6.31 5.62 -8.49
CA MET A 64 -6.36 5.61 -7.02
C MET A 64 -6.46 7.04 -6.46
N GLY A 65 -5.64 7.98 -6.95
CA GLY A 65 -5.59 9.34 -6.42
C GLY A 65 -6.90 10.10 -6.64
N SER A 66 -7.56 9.94 -7.81
CA SER A 66 -8.86 10.55 -8.08
C SER A 66 -9.96 9.97 -7.18
N ALA A 67 -9.95 8.65 -6.95
CA ALA A 67 -10.93 8.03 -6.06
C ALA A 67 -10.77 8.46 -4.59
N VAL A 68 -9.54 8.57 -4.10
CA VAL A 68 -9.25 9.12 -2.76
C VAL A 68 -9.70 10.58 -2.69
N GLY A 69 -9.33 11.39 -3.67
CA GLY A 69 -9.75 12.80 -3.72
C GLY A 69 -11.27 12.98 -3.77
N GLN A 70 -11.99 12.13 -4.51
CA GLN A 70 -13.44 12.16 -4.58
C GLN A 70 -14.09 11.86 -3.22
N VAL A 71 -13.57 10.88 -2.46
CA VAL A 71 -14.06 10.60 -1.10
C VAL A 71 -13.86 11.81 -0.20
N LEU A 72 -12.67 12.40 -0.20
CA LEU A 72 -12.35 13.56 0.62
C LEU A 72 -13.22 14.78 0.26
N ALA A 73 -13.41 15.04 -1.04
CA ALA A 73 -14.26 16.15 -1.51
C ALA A 73 -15.73 15.96 -1.09
N LYS A 74 -16.27 14.74 -1.23
CA LYS A 74 -17.63 14.41 -0.79
C LYS A 74 -17.85 14.61 0.71
N HIS A 75 -16.79 14.53 1.51
CA HIS A 75 -16.84 14.73 2.97
C HIS A 75 -16.39 16.14 3.41
N GLY A 76 -16.33 17.09 2.47
CA GLY A 76 -16.19 18.52 2.77
C GLY A 76 -14.75 19.05 2.81
N LEU A 77 -13.74 18.28 2.40
CA LEU A 77 -12.40 18.80 2.19
C LEU A 77 -12.27 19.47 0.80
N ARG A 78 -11.54 20.55 0.73
CA ARG A 78 -11.08 21.11 -0.53
C ARG A 78 -9.93 20.22 -1.05
N VAL A 79 -10.11 19.62 -2.22
CA VAL A 79 -9.08 18.79 -2.86
C VAL A 79 -8.52 19.48 -4.09
N ILE A 80 -7.20 19.57 -4.18
CA ILE A 80 -6.48 20.29 -5.23
C ILE A 80 -5.38 19.43 -5.85
N ALA A 81 -4.99 19.73 -7.08
CA ALA A 81 -3.86 19.12 -7.76
C ALA A 81 -3.19 20.11 -8.72
N ALA A 82 -1.91 19.91 -9.01
CA ALA A 82 -1.20 20.62 -10.08
C ALA A 82 -1.30 19.77 -11.37
N LEU A 83 -2.14 20.19 -12.32
CA LEU A 83 -2.51 19.39 -13.50
C LEU A 83 -1.83 19.83 -14.80
N GLY A 84 -1.05 20.91 -14.81
CA GLY A 84 -0.47 21.49 -16.02
C GLY A 84 0.29 20.49 -16.90
N GLU A 85 1.08 19.62 -16.29
CA GLU A 85 1.89 18.60 -16.99
C GLU A 85 1.21 17.20 -17.04
N ARG A 86 -0.07 17.09 -16.68
CA ARG A 86 -0.75 15.79 -16.60
C ARG A 86 -1.47 15.44 -17.90
N SER A 87 -1.60 14.14 -18.16
CA SER A 87 -2.30 13.61 -19.33
C SER A 87 -3.78 14.05 -19.36
N ALA A 88 -4.39 14.06 -20.55
CA ALA A 88 -5.82 14.35 -20.70
C ALA A 88 -6.69 13.41 -19.84
N ARG A 89 -6.32 12.13 -19.76
CA ARG A 89 -7.01 11.15 -18.90
C ARG A 89 -6.94 11.54 -17.41
N THR A 90 -5.77 11.93 -16.91
CA THR A 90 -5.61 12.36 -15.51
C THR A 90 -6.42 13.62 -15.21
N ARG A 91 -6.42 14.60 -16.12
CA ARG A 91 -7.25 15.82 -15.98
C ARG A 91 -8.75 15.51 -15.95
N ALA A 92 -9.21 14.59 -16.81
CA ALA A 92 -10.62 14.16 -16.82
C ALA A 92 -11.01 13.47 -15.49
N LEU A 93 -10.17 12.55 -14.97
CA LEU A 93 -10.40 11.90 -13.69
C LEU A 93 -10.41 12.89 -12.52
N ALA A 94 -9.56 13.92 -12.55
CA ALA A 94 -9.53 14.96 -11.53
C ALA A 94 -10.83 15.78 -11.55
N ALA A 95 -11.29 16.20 -12.73
CA ALA A 95 -12.52 16.96 -12.90
C ALA A 95 -13.75 16.17 -12.41
N GLU A 96 -13.85 14.90 -12.80
CA GLU A 96 -14.93 13.98 -12.34
C GLU A 96 -14.92 13.80 -10.82
N ALA A 97 -13.73 13.79 -10.20
CA ALA A 97 -13.57 13.63 -8.77
C ALA A 97 -13.78 14.93 -7.96
N GLY A 98 -14.01 16.07 -8.62
CA GLY A 98 -14.14 17.38 -7.96
C GLY A 98 -12.81 17.94 -7.44
N ILE A 99 -11.68 17.54 -8.03
CA ILE A 99 -10.34 18.02 -7.69
C ILE A 99 -10.03 19.27 -8.48
N ALA A 100 -9.80 20.40 -7.80
CA ALA A 100 -9.51 21.67 -8.44
C ALA A 100 -8.05 21.73 -8.94
N ASP A 101 -7.86 22.22 -10.17
CA ASP A 101 -6.52 22.50 -10.70
C ASP A 101 -5.99 23.83 -10.15
N VAL A 102 -4.78 23.79 -9.61
CA VAL A 102 -4.06 24.99 -9.12
C VAL A 102 -2.83 25.33 -9.97
N GLY A 103 -2.68 24.67 -11.10
CA GLY A 103 -1.65 24.92 -12.11
C GLY A 103 -0.28 24.36 -11.74
N THR A 104 0.40 24.90 -10.73
CA THR A 104 1.79 24.56 -10.39
C THR A 104 1.93 23.88 -9.04
N LEU A 105 3.10 23.25 -8.80
CA LEU A 105 3.44 22.65 -7.51
C LEU A 105 3.59 23.69 -6.40
N GLU A 106 4.11 24.88 -6.71
CA GLU A 106 4.24 25.97 -5.76
C GLU A 106 2.85 26.43 -5.26
N ASN A 107 1.88 26.52 -6.16
CA ASN A 107 0.51 26.86 -5.80
C ASN A 107 -0.13 25.73 -4.96
N LEU A 108 0.17 24.47 -5.28
CA LEU A 108 -0.33 23.31 -4.54
C LEU A 108 0.20 23.33 -3.10
N VAL A 109 1.53 23.43 -2.90
CA VAL A 109 2.11 23.39 -1.55
C VAL A 109 1.74 24.63 -0.71
N ARG A 110 1.54 25.81 -1.35
CA ARG A 110 1.11 27.02 -0.64
C ARG A 110 -0.32 26.92 -0.11
N GLN A 111 -1.18 26.19 -0.80
CA GLN A 111 -2.61 26.10 -0.48
C GLN A 111 -2.98 24.85 0.31
N ALA A 112 -2.15 23.80 0.28
CA ALA A 112 -2.44 22.53 0.95
C ALA A 112 -2.04 22.55 2.43
N ASP A 113 -2.84 21.89 3.28
CA ASP A 113 -2.45 21.51 4.62
C ASP A 113 -1.71 20.15 4.60
N LEU A 114 -2.10 19.27 3.70
CA LEU A 114 -1.54 17.95 3.47
C LEU A 114 -1.35 17.72 1.97
N VAL A 115 -0.18 17.21 1.57
CA VAL A 115 0.08 16.72 0.21
C VAL A 115 0.21 15.20 0.24
N MET A 116 -0.69 14.50 -0.45
CA MET A 116 -0.64 13.04 -0.61
C MET A 116 0.04 12.66 -1.92
N SER A 117 1.13 11.93 -1.83
CA SER A 117 1.83 11.35 -2.98
C SER A 117 1.25 9.96 -3.28
N ILE A 118 0.53 9.85 -4.40
CA ILE A 118 -0.08 8.59 -4.87
C ILE A 118 0.34 8.41 -6.33
N LEU A 119 1.48 7.74 -6.54
CA LEU A 119 2.18 7.65 -7.83
C LEU A 119 2.59 6.20 -8.13
N ASP A 120 3.16 5.99 -9.31
CA ASP A 120 3.91 4.78 -9.58
C ASP A 120 5.20 4.78 -8.72
N PRO A 121 5.63 3.61 -8.19
CA PRO A 121 6.78 3.51 -7.27
C PRO A 121 8.05 4.18 -7.78
N ASP A 122 8.37 4.00 -9.06
CA ASP A 122 9.59 4.52 -9.68
C ASP A 122 9.64 6.06 -9.72
N ALA A 123 8.48 6.72 -9.66
CA ALA A 123 8.37 8.17 -9.67
C ALA A 123 8.41 8.81 -8.27
N ALA A 124 8.32 8.03 -7.19
CA ALA A 124 8.05 8.54 -5.84
C ALA A 124 9.15 9.48 -5.32
N ILE A 125 10.43 9.10 -5.46
CA ILE A 125 11.57 9.90 -4.97
C ILE A 125 11.70 11.20 -5.75
N VAL A 126 11.61 11.14 -7.09
CA VAL A 126 11.69 12.33 -7.97
C VAL A 126 10.52 13.29 -7.68
N ALA A 127 9.33 12.76 -7.46
CA ALA A 127 8.18 13.58 -7.08
C ALA A 127 8.39 14.27 -5.72
N ALA A 128 8.95 13.58 -4.74
CA ALA A 128 9.28 14.16 -3.44
C ALA A 128 10.32 15.28 -3.56
N GLN A 129 11.36 15.12 -4.39
CA GLN A 129 12.35 16.16 -4.67
C GLN A 129 11.70 17.40 -5.29
N ARG A 130 10.86 17.23 -6.32
CA ARG A 130 10.13 18.35 -6.96
C ARG A 130 9.22 19.08 -5.98
N VAL A 131 8.54 18.36 -5.09
CA VAL A 131 7.69 18.96 -4.06
C VAL A 131 8.52 19.72 -3.03
N ALA A 132 9.66 19.17 -2.60
CA ALA A 132 10.57 19.84 -1.67
C ALA A 132 11.13 21.15 -2.27
N GLU A 133 11.47 21.16 -3.56
CA GLU A 133 11.85 22.38 -4.30
C GLU A 133 10.72 23.40 -4.34
N ALA A 134 9.51 22.96 -4.65
CA ALA A 134 8.32 23.83 -4.64
C ALA A 134 8.04 24.38 -3.24
N MET A 135 8.22 23.60 -2.17
CA MET A 135 8.09 24.05 -0.79
C MET A 135 9.09 25.16 -0.46
N LYS A 136 10.37 25.00 -0.86
CA LYS A 136 11.39 26.05 -0.70
C LYS A 136 11.01 27.33 -1.44
N SER A 137 10.63 27.22 -2.72
CA SER A 137 10.23 28.35 -3.55
C SER A 137 8.99 29.08 -3.03
N ALA A 138 8.03 28.33 -2.51
CA ALA A 138 6.77 28.87 -2.00
C ALA A 138 6.84 29.39 -0.55
N GLY A 139 7.89 29.02 0.20
CA GLY A 139 8.00 29.30 1.63
C GLY A 139 6.90 28.62 2.46
N ALA A 140 6.45 27.41 2.06
CA ALA A 140 5.35 26.69 2.68
C ALA A 140 5.71 25.21 2.86
N THR A 141 5.44 24.66 4.03
CA THR A 141 5.78 23.27 4.40
C THR A 141 4.52 22.52 4.87
N PRO A 142 3.59 22.15 3.94
CA PRO A 142 2.48 21.27 4.30
C PRO A 142 2.98 19.91 4.78
N LEU A 143 2.14 19.15 5.50
CA LEU A 143 2.42 17.73 5.77
C LEU A 143 2.54 16.98 4.43
N TYR A 144 3.65 16.27 4.23
CA TYR A 144 3.81 15.39 3.07
C TYR A 144 3.58 13.95 3.49
N ALA A 145 2.61 13.29 2.86
CA ALA A 145 2.34 11.87 3.08
C ALA A 145 2.71 11.05 1.85
N ASP A 146 3.70 10.17 1.99
CA ASP A 146 3.99 9.20 0.94
C ASP A 146 3.08 7.98 1.06
N CYS A 147 2.18 7.82 0.07
CA CYS A 147 1.20 6.73 0.01
C CYS A 147 1.57 5.65 -1.02
N ASN A 148 2.80 5.68 -1.55
CA ASN A 148 3.24 4.82 -2.62
C ASN A 148 3.64 3.41 -2.13
N SER A 149 3.64 2.44 -3.05
CA SER A 149 4.07 1.06 -2.78
C SER A 149 5.58 0.92 -3.01
N ILE A 150 6.38 1.52 -2.13
CA ILE A 150 7.85 1.58 -2.20
C ILE A 150 8.48 0.85 -1.02
N ALA A 151 9.78 0.51 -1.15
CA ALA A 151 10.57 -0.09 -0.10
C ALA A 151 10.69 0.83 1.14
N VAL A 152 10.93 0.24 2.30
CA VAL A 152 11.19 0.99 3.54
C VAL A 152 12.38 1.95 3.36
N GLN A 153 13.43 1.51 2.65
CA GLN A 153 14.61 2.33 2.35
C GLN A 153 14.28 3.54 1.46
N SER A 154 13.41 3.35 0.46
CA SER A 154 12.94 4.43 -0.42
C SER A 154 12.09 5.44 0.36
N ALA A 155 11.24 4.99 1.27
CA ALA A 155 10.45 5.86 2.15
C ALA A 155 11.36 6.70 3.08
N ARG A 156 12.39 6.10 3.67
CA ARG A 156 13.38 6.83 4.49
C ARG A 156 14.11 7.92 3.70
N LYS A 157 14.46 7.65 2.42
CA LYS A 157 15.04 8.69 1.54
C LYS A 157 14.07 9.86 1.33
N ILE A 158 12.78 9.58 1.13
CA ILE A 158 11.75 10.62 1.03
C ILE A 158 11.61 11.40 2.33
N GLY A 159 11.59 10.72 3.48
CA GLY A 159 11.59 11.37 4.80
C GLY A 159 12.76 12.33 4.98
N ALA A 160 13.98 11.91 4.60
CA ALA A 160 15.16 12.78 4.65
C ALA A 160 15.06 13.99 3.71
N ILE A 161 14.47 13.84 2.50
CA ILE A 161 14.20 14.96 1.58
C ILE A 161 13.24 15.96 2.22
N MET A 162 12.16 15.51 2.86
CA MET A 162 11.20 16.38 3.53
C MET A 162 11.81 17.08 4.75
N GLN A 163 12.56 16.34 5.56
CA GLN A 163 13.29 16.88 6.71
C GLN A 163 14.26 18.00 6.30
N ALA A 164 14.97 17.86 5.17
CA ALA A 164 15.91 18.87 4.68
C ALA A 164 15.25 20.21 4.31
N VAL A 165 13.93 20.24 4.11
CA VAL A 165 13.15 21.46 3.87
C VAL A 165 12.27 21.85 5.06
N GLY A 166 12.41 21.17 6.22
CA GLY A 166 11.62 21.42 7.41
C GLY A 166 10.13 21.01 7.28
N ALA A 167 9.79 20.15 6.32
CA ALA A 167 8.43 19.70 6.12
C ALA A 167 8.10 18.48 7.01
N PRO A 168 6.95 18.45 7.68
CA PRO A 168 6.49 17.25 8.38
C PRO A 168 6.20 16.12 7.38
N PHE A 169 6.52 14.88 7.79
CA PHE A 169 6.42 13.70 6.94
C PHE A 169 5.64 12.58 7.61
N ALA A 170 4.74 11.95 6.86
CA ALA A 170 4.06 10.73 7.26
C ALA A 170 4.26 9.64 6.21
N GLU A 171 4.54 8.43 6.65
CA GLU A 171 4.48 7.24 5.82
C GLU A 171 3.06 6.70 5.81
N ALA A 172 2.53 6.42 4.63
CA ALA A 172 1.25 5.76 4.48
C ALA A 172 1.33 4.67 3.40
N SER A 173 0.42 3.72 3.45
CA SER A 173 0.30 2.65 2.47
C SER A 173 -1.15 2.29 2.24
N ILE A 174 -1.58 2.32 0.99
CA ILE A 174 -2.95 2.00 0.58
C ILE A 174 -3.05 0.51 0.26
N ILE A 175 -3.97 -0.21 0.93
CA ILE A 175 -4.28 -1.61 0.68
C ILE A 175 -5.75 -1.73 0.27
N GLY A 176 -6.00 -2.33 -0.88
CA GLY A 176 -7.32 -2.53 -1.46
C GLY A 176 -7.50 -1.84 -2.80
N ALA A 177 -8.71 -1.95 -3.36
CA ALA A 177 -9.11 -1.27 -4.58
C ALA A 177 -9.31 0.24 -4.33
N PRO A 178 -9.37 1.09 -5.39
CA PRO A 178 -9.75 2.49 -5.22
C PRO A 178 -11.06 2.64 -4.42
N PRO A 179 -11.15 3.61 -3.48
CA PRO A 179 -12.25 3.70 -2.51
C PRO A 179 -13.57 4.22 -3.13
N ARG A 180 -13.95 3.67 -4.28
CA ARG A 180 -15.27 3.89 -4.91
C ARG A 180 -16.38 3.10 -4.23
N VAL A 181 -16.01 2.04 -3.52
CA VAL A 181 -16.91 1.20 -2.72
C VAL A 181 -16.48 1.30 -1.26
N PRO A 182 -17.39 1.62 -0.33
CA PRO A 182 -17.08 1.72 1.10
C PRO A 182 -16.42 0.43 1.64
N ASN A 183 -15.54 0.59 2.63
CA ASN A 183 -14.89 -0.51 3.38
C ASN A 183 -14.01 -1.46 2.55
N LYS A 184 -13.64 -1.10 1.30
CA LYS A 184 -12.75 -1.90 0.45
C LYS A 184 -11.30 -1.41 0.45
N THR A 185 -11.04 -0.22 0.98
CA THR A 185 -9.70 0.39 1.00
C THR A 185 -9.32 0.71 2.44
N ARG A 186 -8.13 0.33 2.83
CA ARG A 186 -7.52 0.66 4.13
C ARG A 186 -6.21 1.39 3.88
N ILE A 187 -5.93 2.40 4.68
CA ILE A 187 -4.69 3.15 4.62
C ILE A 187 -3.97 2.94 5.95
N TYR A 188 -2.81 2.32 5.93
CA TYR A 188 -1.97 2.17 7.11
C TYR A 188 -1.00 3.34 7.16
N ALA A 189 -0.85 3.96 8.33
CA ALA A 189 0.05 5.10 8.54
C ALA A 189 1.02 4.82 9.68
N SER A 190 2.25 5.28 9.57
CA SER A 190 3.29 5.21 10.60
C SER A 190 4.19 6.44 10.59
N GLY A 191 5.01 6.58 11.62
CA GLY A 191 5.88 7.73 11.80
C GLY A 191 5.27 8.81 12.72
N PRO A 192 6.06 9.85 13.07
CA PRO A 192 5.66 10.87 14.04
C PRO A 192 4.36 11.61 13.70
N GLN A 193 4.08 11.82 12.41
CA GLN A 193 2.88 12.53 11.93
C GLN A 193 1.71 11.61 11.55
N ALA A 194 1.79 10.31 11.87
CA ALA A 194 0.73 9.36 11.53
C ALA A 194 -0.64 9.72 12.13
N GLN A 195 -0.67 10.29 13.35
CA GLN A 195 -1.90 10.75 14.00
C GLN A 195 -2.49 11.98 13.30
N GLU A 196 -1.64 12.91 12.84
CA GLU A 196 -2.10 14.07 12.07
C GLU A 196 -2.72 13.62 10.74
N PHE A 197 -2.07 12.69 10.05
CA PHE A 197 -2.59 12.08 8.82
C PHE A 197 -3.92 11.32 9.06
N ALA A 198 -4.09 10.69 10.22
CA ALA A 198 -5.31 9.94 10.57
C ALA A 198 -6.56 10.83 10.77
N GLN A 199 -6.42 12.18 10.79
CA GLN A 199 -7.58 13.07 10.70
C GLN A 199 -8.44 12.81 9.46
N LEU A 200 -7.86 12.21 8.40
CA LEU A 200 -8.60 11.80 7.19
C LEU A 200 -9.72 10.79 7.46
N ASN A 201 -9.73 10.12 8.63
CA ASN A 201 -10.85 9.29 9.09
C ASN A 201 -12.16 10.09 9.23
N HIS A 202 -12.08 11.36 9.61
CA HIS A 202 -13.26 12.24 9.69
C HIS A 202 -13.82 12.60 8.30
N PHE A 203 -13.09 12.27 7.24
CA PHE A 203 -13.42 12.60 5.86
C PHE A 203 -13.60 11.35 4.99
N GLY A 204 -14.04 10.24 5.61
CA GLY A 204 -14.50 9.04 4.90
C GLY A 204 -13.41 8.05 4.45
N LEU A 205 -12.17 8.23 4.86
CA LEU A 205 -11.12 7.23 4.67
C LEU A 205 -11.00 6.30 5.89
N ASP A 206 -10.47 5.09 5.71
CA ASP A 206 -10.12 4.15 6.79
C ASP A 206 -8.60 4.19 6.99
N VAL A 207 -8.13 5.12 7.83
CA VAL A 207 -6.71 5.26 8.19
C VAL A 207 -6.44 4.57 9.52
N ARG A 208 -5.50 3.64 9.51
CA ARG A 208 -5.08 2.81 10.65
C ARG A 208 -3.64 3.14 11.03
N VAL A 209 -3.46 3.71 12.21
CA VAL A 209 -2.13 4.09 12.72
C VAL A 209 -1.43 2.88 13.32
N LEU A 210 -0.19 2.64 12.89
CA LEU A 210 0.66 1.53 13.35
C LEU A 210 1.70 1.96 14.39
N GLY A 211 1.65 3.21 14.83
CA GLY A 211 2.57 3.76 15.81
C GLY A 211 3.56 4.78 15.23
N PRO A 212 4.42 5.35 16.10
CA PRO A 212 5.34 6.41 15.71
C PRO A 212 6.60 5.92 14.97
N GLU A 213 6.85 4.62 14.93
CA GLU A 213 8.03 4.07 14.27
C GLU A 213 7.86 4.09 12.74
N GLU A 214 8.84 4.67 12.07
CA GLU A 214 8.91 4.71 10.62
C GLU A 214 9.10 3.31 10.02
N GLY A 215 8.59 3.11 8.81
CA GLY A 215 8.71 1.86 8.04
C GLY A 215 7.59 0.86 8.26
N ARG A 216 6.80 0.96 9.34
CA ARG A 216 5.73 -0.01 9.62
C ARG A 216 4.61 -0.01 8.57
N ALA A 217 4.21 1.17 8.09
CA ALA A 217 3.20 1.28 7.05
C ALA A 217 3.69 0.69 5.71
N LYS A 218 4.97 0.84 5.39
CA LYS A 218 5.56 0.19 4.21
C LYS A 218 5.68 -1.31 4.41
N ALA A 219 6.15 -1.75 5.57
CA ALA A 219 6.33 -3.16 5.88
C ALA A 219 5.03 -3.98 5.74
N ILE A 220 3.90 -3.53 6.31
CA ILE A 220 2.62 -4.24 6.16
C ILE A 220 2.19 -4.32 4.69
N LYS A 221 2.37 -3.26 3.90
CA LYS A 221 2.05 -3.25 2.47
C LYS A 221 2.91 -4.23 1.70
N ILE A 222 4.21 -4.27 1.97
CA ILE A 222 5.18 -5.17 1.35
C ILE A 222 4.79 -6.62 1.63
N CYS A 223 4.60 -6.99 2.90
CA CYS A 223 4.20 -8.34 3.27
C CYS A 223 2.86 -8.75 2.62
N TYR A 224 1.88 -7.85 2.62
CA TYR A 224 0.59 -8.09 1.99
C TYR A 224 0.72 -8.26 0.46
N ALA A 225 1.49 -7.40 -0.20
CA ALA A 225 1.70 -7.47 -1.64
C ALA A 225 2.48 -8.74 -2.05
N THR A 226 3.45 -9.17 -1.24
CA THR A 226 4.14 -10.45 -1.44
C THR A 226 3.15 -11.61 -1.48
N VAL A 227 2.24 -11.69 -0.51
CA VAL A 227 1.24 -12.75 -0.48
C VAL A 227 0.26 -12.63 -1.66
N THR A 228 -0.22 -11.44 -1.97
CA THR A 228 -1.26 -11.30 -3.00
C THR A 228 -0.69 -11.34 -4.41
N LYS A 229 0.23 -10.45 -4.75
CA LYS A 229 0.80 -10.37 -6.10
C LYS A 229 1.84 -11.46 -6.36
N GLY A 230 2.64 -11.82 -5.35
CA GLY A 230 3.55 -12.95 -5.47
C GLY A 230 2.82 -14.26 -5.78
N THR A 231 1.69 -14.50 -5.12
CA THR A 231 0.83 -15.66 -5.42
C THR A 231 0.23 -15.58 -6.83
N GLN A 232 -0.20 -14.40 -7.28
CA GLN A 232 -0.69 -14.23 -8.65
C GLN A 232 0.42 -14.52 -9.68
N ALA A 233 1.65 -14.07 -9.44
CA ALA A 233 2.78 -14.37 -10.31
C ALA A 233 3.03 -15.88 -10.38
N LEU A 234 3.09 -16.56 -9.25
CA LEU A 234 3.27 -18.01 -9.17
C LEU A 234 2.15 -18.77 -9.88
N CYS A 235 0.89 -18.36 -9.69
CA CYS A 235 -0.25 -18.98 -10.40
C CYS A 235 -0.17 -18.75 -11.92
N THR A 236 0.26 -17.57 -12.37
CA THR A 236 0.46 -17.28 -13.79
C THR A 236 1.48 -18.25 -14.40
N GLU A 237 2.66 -18.36 -13.80
CA GLU A 237 3.70 -19.29 -14.24
C GLU A 237 3.18 -20.73 -14.27
N SER A 238 2.49 -21.16 -13.22
CA SER A 238 1.94 -22.51 -13.12
C SER A 238 0.93 -22.80 -14.24
N PHE A 239 0.01 -21.89 -14.49
CA PHE A 239 -1.06 -22.11 -15.50
C PHE A 239 -0.51 -22.06 -16.93
N ILE A 240 0.43 -21.15 -17.23
CA ILE A 240 1.13 -21.14 -18.51
C ILE A 240 1.93 -22.43 -18.72
N SER A 241 2.68 -22.85 -17.70
CA SER A 241 3.42 -24.12 -17.72
C SER A 241 2.50 -25.32 -17.98
N ALA A 242 1.35 -25.39 -17.30
CA ALA A 242 0.39 -26.48 -17.47
C ALA A 242 -0.22 -26.53 -18.89
N LYS A 243 -0.47 -25.35 -19.50
CA LYS A 243 -0.89 -25.29 -20.91
C LYS A 243 0.21 -25.83 -21.85
N ARG A 244 1.46 -25.38 -21.67
CA ARG A 244 2.61 -25.83 -22.49
C ARG A 244 2.92 -27.31 -22.35
N LEU A 245 2.69 -27.85 -21.14
CA LEU A 245 2.89 -29.27 -20.83
C LEU A 245 1.66 -30.15 -21.15
N GLY A 246 0.54 -29.56 -21.61
CA GLY A 246 -0.66 -30.32 -21.97
C GLY A 246 -1.46 -30.89 -20.80
N VAL A 247 -1.29 -30.35 -19.57
CA VAL A 247 -1.95 -30.86 -18.35
C VAL A 247 -2.86 -29.83 -17.67
N PHE A 248 -3.21 -28.76 -18.36
CA PHE A 248 -3.98 -27.64 -17.78
C PHE A 248 -5.33 -28.09 -17.21
N ASP A 249 -6.12 -28.87 -17.96
CA ASP A 249 -7.46 -29.26 -17.53
C ASP A 249 -7.41 -30.20 -16.31
N VAL A 250 -6.38 -31.07 -16.25
CA VAL A 250 -6.11 -31.94 -15.10
C VAL A 250 -5.73 -31.09 -13.88
N LEU A 251 -4.86 -30.09 -14.05
CA LEU A 251 -4.48 -29.18 -12.98
C LEU A 251 -5.70 -28.38 -12.45
N MET A 252 -6.57 -27.87 -13.33
CA MET A 252 -7.78 -27.16 -12.91
C MET A 252 -8.69 -28.05 -12.06
N THR A 253 -8.92 -29.29 -12.48
CA THR A 253 -9.73 -30.26 -11.73
C THR A 253 -9.13 -30.57 -10.36
N GLU A 254 -7.81 -30.76 -10.29
CA GLU A 254 -7.11 -30.99 -9.01
C GLU A 254 -7.21 -29.79 -8.07
N LEU A 255 -7.00 -28.57 -8.61
CA LEU A 255 -7.10 -27.35 -7.80
C LEU A 255 -8.55 -27.06 -7.33
N GLU A 256 -9.54 -27.38 -8.15
CA GLU A 256 -10.95 -27.27 -7.75
C GLU A 256 -11.29 -28.17 -6.55
N THR A 257 -10.66 -29.33 -6.50
CA THR A 257 -10.86 -30.32 -5.42
C THR A 257 -10.06 -29.97 -4.16
N SER A 258 -8.76 -29.68 -4.32
CA SER A 258 -7.81 -29.57 -3.21
C SER A 258 -7.50 -28.15 -2.76
N GLN A 259 -7.63 -27.13 -3.66
CA GLN A 259 -7.20 -25.73 -3.44
C GLN A 259 -8.21 -24.71 -3.97
N LYS A 260 -9.50 -24.96 -3.79
CA LYS A 260 -10.61 -24.16 -4.35
C LYS A 260 -10.49 -22.66 -4.04
N ALA A 261 -10.09 -22.28 -2.82
CA ALA A 261 -9.94 -20.89 -2.43
C ALA A 261 -8.78 -20.19 -3.19
N LEU A 262 -7.66 -20.90 -3.38
CA LEU A 262 -6.51 -20.41 -4.13
C LEU A 262 -6.86 -20.28 -5.62
N LEU A 263 -7.53 -21.29 -6.19
CA LEU A 263 -7.98 -21.24 -7.58
C LEU A 263 -8.90 -20.04 -7.84
N LYS A 264 -9.91 -19.85 -6.97
CA LYS A 264 -10.80 -18.68 -7.09
C LYS A 264 -10.04 -17.36 -6.97
N PHE A 265 -9.11 -17.23 -6.01
CA PHE A 265 -8.27 -16.05 -5.86
C PHE A 265 -7.45 -15.77 -7.13
N ALA A 266 -6.88 -16.81 -7.74
CA ALA A 266 -6.12 -16.69 -8.96
C ALA A 266 -7.02 -16.28 -10.14
N GLN A 267 -8.16 -16.93 -10.36
CA GLN A 267 -9.10 -16.61 -11.44
C GLN A 267 -9.58 -15.15 -11.35
N ASP A 268 -10.00 -14.70 -10.17
CA ASP A 268 -10.48 -13.33 -9.93
C ASP A 268 -9.37 -12.28 -10.14
N GLY A 269 -8.13 -12.61 -9.79
CA GLY A 269 -6.98 -11.70 -9.83
C GLY A 269 -6.28 -11.61 -11.18
N LEU A 270 -6.03 -12.76 -11.81
CA LEU A 270 -5.23 -12.83 -13.02
C LEU A 270 -5.90 -12.11 -14.20
N GLN A 271 -7.22 -12.26 -14.37
CA GLN A 271 -7.95 -11.59 -15.45
C GLN A 271 -7.87 -10.06 -15.38
N GLN A 272 -7.66 -9.49 -14.20
CA GLN A 272 -7.55 -8.03 -14.00
C GLN A 272 -6.10 -7.52 -13.97
N MET A 273 -5.13 -8.41 -14.02
CA MET A 273 -3.72 -8.12 -13.82
C MET A 273 -3.04 -7.49 -15.04
N PRO A 274 -3.20 -7.97 -16.29
CA PRO A 274 -2.35 -7.57 -17.40
C PRO A 274 -2.27 -6.06 -17.66
N PRO A 275 -3.35 -5.28 -17.68
CA PRO A 275 -3.26 -3.82 -17.86
C PRO A 275 -2.51 -3.07 -16.75
N LYS A 276 -2.23 -3.75 -15.65
CA LYS A 276 -1.54 -3.19 -14.47
C LYS A 276 -0.13 -3.75 -14.33
N ALA A 277 0.23 -4.77 -15.10
CA ALA A 277 1.47 -5.52 -14.96
C ALA A 277 2.71 -4.62 -15.06
N HIS A 278 2.71 -3.65 -15.98
CA HIS A 278 3.80 -2.68 -16.13
C HIS A 278 4.15 -1.94 -14.83
N ARG A 279 3.16 -1.57 -14.00
CA ARG A 279 3.38 -0.91 -12.71
C ARG A 279 3.85 -1.89 -11.64
N TRP A 280 3.44 -3.15 -11.74
CA TRP A 280 3.78 -4.17 -10.76
C TRP A 280 5.23 -4.63 -10.88
N VAL A 281 5.88 -4.44 -12.02
CA VAL A 281 7.33 -4.65 -12.19
C VAL A 281 8.12 -3.83 -11.16
N GLY A 282 7.92 -2.51 -11.13
CA GLY A 282 8.57 -1.62 -10.17
C GLY A 282 8.22 -1.97 -8.72
N GLU A 283 6.95 -2.29 -8.45
CA GLU A 283 6.52 -2.71 -7.10
C GLU A 283 7.23 -3.99 -6.64
N MET A 284 7.35 -5.01 -7.49
CA MET A 284 8.04 -6.26 -7.14
C MET A 284 9.54 -6.03 -6.90
N ASN A 285 10.18 -5.15 -7.65
CA ASN A 285 11.57 -4.76 -7.42
C ASN A 285 11.77 -4.07 -6.06
N GLU A 286 10.87 -3.16 -5.65
CA GLU A 286 10.88 -2.53 -4.32
C GLU A 286 10.71 -3.56 -3.20
N LEU A 287 9.82 -4.55 -3.40
CA LEU A 287 9.65 -5.65 -2.47
C LEU A 287 10.92 -6.51 -2.37
N ALA A 288 11.52 -6.87 -3.51
CA ALA A 288 12.77 -7.63 -3.57
C ALA A 288 13.91 -6.90 -2.83
N ALA A 289 14.05 -5.59 -3.04
CA ALA A 289 15.04 -4.77 -2.36
C ALA A 289 14.82 -4.74 -0.84
N THR A 290 13.55 -4.69 -0.39
CA THR A 290 13.24 -4.75 1.05
C THR A 290 13.63 -6.10 1.65
N TYR A 291 13.30 -7.21 0.99
CA TYR A 291 13.66 -8.56 1.46
C TYR A 291 15.17 -8.73 1.53
N GLN A 292 15.90 -8.27 0.52
CA GLN A 292 17.37 -8.26 0.53
C GLN A 292 17.92 -7.44 1.71
N GLY A 293 17.32 -6.27 1.99
CA GLY A 293 17.73 -5.38 3.07
C GLY A 293 17.53 -5.96 4.48
N ILE A 294 16.68 -6.97 4.64
CA ILE A 294 16.46 -7.69 5.91
C ILE A 294 17.08 -9.10 5.90
N GLY A 295 17.96 -9.41 4.94
CA GLY A 295 18.71 -10.67 4.89
C GLY A 295 17.92 -11.85 4.30
N LEU A 296 16.77 -11.61 3.67
CA LEU A 296 16.00 -12.65 2.97
C LEU A 296 16.32 -12.67 1.47
N THR A 297 16.01 -13.79 0.80
CA THR A 297 16.22 -13.91 -0.65
C THR A 297 15.30 -12.95 -1.42
N PRO A 298 15.83 -12.11 -2.33
CA PRO A 298 15.01 -11.27 -3.22
C PRO A 298 14.45 -12.06 -4.43
N ARG A 299 14.95 -13.27 -4.70
CA ARG A 299 14.78 -13.97 -5.98
C ARG A 299 13.34 -14.30 -6.32
N LEU A 300 12.50 -14.65 -5.33
CA LEU A 300 11.07 -14.92 -5.56
C LEU A 300 10.35 -13.71 -6.14
N LEU A 301 10.66 -12.52 -5.60
CA LEU A 301 10.00 -11.29 -6.01
C LEU A 301 10.65 -10.69 -7.27
N ALA A 302 11.95 -10.90 -7.47
CA ALA A 302 12.63 -10.56 -8.72
C ALA A 302 12.06 -11.40 -9.89
N GLY A 303 11.87 -12.72 -9.70
CA GLY A 303 11.21 -13.57 -10.69
C GLY A 303 9.76 -13.14 -10.97
N ALA A 304 9.01 -12.74 -9.93
CA ALA A 304 7.69 -12.16 -10.12
C ALA A 304 7.73 -10.84 -10.94
N ALA A 305 8.75 -10.00 -10.76
CA ALA A 305 8.94 -8.80 -11.57
C ALA A 305 9.20 -9.13 -13.04
N ASP A 306 10.01 -10.17 -13.33
CA ASP A 306 10.28 -10.63 -14.68
C ASP A 306 8.99 -11.15 -15.34
N MET A 307 8.24 -12.01 -14.66
CA MET A 307 6.94 -12.50 -15.14
C MET A 307 5.97 -11.34 -15.45
N TYR A 308 5.86 -10.33 -14.57
CA TYR A 308 5.00 -9.17 -14.83
C TYR A 308 5.51 -8.31 -16.00
N ARG A 309 6.81 -8.26 -16.22
CA ARG A 309 7.38 -7.59 -17.40
C ARG A 309 6.93 -8.28 -18.68
N ASP A 310 7.02 -9.61 -18.71
CA ASP A 310 6.59 -10.39 -19.87
C ASP A 310 5.08 -10.21 -20.14
N VAL A 311 4.25 -10.33 -19.10
CA VAL A 311 2.80 -10.08 -19.22
C VAL A 311 2.51 -8.67 -19.73
N SER A 312 3.27 -7.67 -19.30
CA SER A 312 3.07 -6.27 -19.72
C SER A 312 3.30 -6.05 -21.23
N GLN A 313 4.08 -6.93 -21.89
CA GLN A 313 4.37 -6.88 -23.31
C GLN A 313 3.33 -7.65 -24.16
N THR A 314 2.44 -8.43 -23.56
CA THR A 314 1.39 -9.16 -24.27
C THR A 314 0.29 -8.22 -24.79
N ALA A 315 -0.51 -8.68 -25.74
CA ALA A 315 -1.69 -7.95 -26.19
C ALA A 315 -2.64 -7.61 -25.03
N LEU A 316 -2.81 -8.53 -24.07
CA LEU A 316 -3.59 -8.29 -22.84
C LEU A 316 -2.99 -7.18 -21.96
N GLY A 317 -1.66 -7.06 -21.92
CA GLY A 317 -0.95 -6.02 -21.18
C GLY A 317 -1.16 -4.61 -21.75
N HIS A 318 -1.41 -4.51 -23.05
CA HIS A 318 -1.69 -3.25 -23.75
C HIS A 318 -3.17 -2.84 -23.72
N GLU A 319 -4.07 -3.69 -23.24
CA GLU A 319 -5.49 -3.33 -23.08
C GLU A 319 -5.70 -2.33 -21.94
N SER A 320 -6.80 -1.56 -22.01
CA SER A 320 -7.24 -0.79 -20.86
C SER A 320 -8.05 -1.65 -19.87
N PRO A 321 -8.11 -1.31 -18.59
CA PRO A 321 -9.00 -2.00 -17.64
C PRO A 321 -10.48 -1.95 -18.05
N GLU A 322 -10.88 -0.90 -18.77
CA GLU A 322 -12.23 -0.73 -19.32
C GLU A 322 -12.50 -1.73 -20.45
N THR A 323 -11.53 -1.90 -21.35
CA THR A 323 -11.60 -2.87 -22.47
C THR A 323 -11.72 -4.29 -21.94
N GLN A 324 -10.90 -4.67 -20.97
CA GLN A 324 -10.97 -6.02 -20.38
C GLN A 324 -12.34 -6.33 -19.77
N ARG A 325 -12.90 -5.37 -19.01
CA ARG A 325 -14.25 -5.55 -18.43
C ARG A 325 -15.35 -5.70 -19.49
N LYS A 326 -15.24 -4.99 -20.61
CA LYS A 326 -16.22 -5.09 -21.71
C LYS A 326 -16.17 -6.43 -22.44
N LEU A 327 -14.97 -6.99 -22.63
CA LEU A 327 -14.78 -8.24 -23.37
C LEU A 327 -15.22 -9.46 -22.57
N ALA A 328 -15.26 -9.39 -21.23
CA ALA A 328 -15.79 -10.42 -20.33
C ALA A 328 -15.35 -11.86 -20.69
N ARG A 329 -14.06 -12.04 -21.06
CA ARG A 329 -13.50 -13.34 -21.47
C ARG A 329 -13.66 -14.40 -20.38
N SER A 330 -13.87 -15.65 -20.77
CA SER A 330 -13.72 -16.77 -19.84
C SER A 330 -12.27 -16.90 -19.37
N PHE A 331 -12.07 -17.61 -18.25
CA PHE A 331 -10.71 -17.82 -17.73
C PHE A 331 -9.85 -18.62 -18.71
N ASP A 332 -10.43 -19.63 -19.38
CA ASP A 332 -9.72 -20.45 -20.37
C ASP A 332 -9.29 -19.63 -21.59
N GLU A 333 -10.17 -18.79 -22.14
CA GLU A 333 -9.82 -17.87 -23.23
C GLU A 333 -8.70 -16.92 -22.82
N PHE A 334 -8.78 -16.41 -21.59
CA PHE A 334 -7.75 -15.54 -21.02
C PHE A 334 -6.38 -16.22 -20.96
N ILE A 335 -6.31 -17.47 -20.44
CA ILE A 335 -5.06 -18.23 -20.32
C ILE A 335 -4.50 -18.59 -21.69
N VAL A 336 -5.33 -18.95 -22.67
CA VAL A 336 -4.89 -19.24 -24.05
C VAL A 336 -4.24 -18.02 -24.68
N LEU A 337 -4.86 -16.84 -24.55
CA LEU A 337 -4.32 -15.59 -25.09
C LEU A 337 -3.00 -15.22 -24.40
N LEU A 338 -2.93 -15.37 -23.10
CA LEU A 338 -1.73 -15.05 -22.32
C LEU A 338 -0.57 -16.00 -22.69
N GLU A 339 -0.83 -17.31 -22.76
CA GLU A 339 0.18 -18.33 -23.14
C GLU A 339 0.75 -18.08 -24.54
N ARG A 340 -0.11 -17.72 -25.50
CA ARG A 340 0.30 -17.44 -26.87
C ARG A 340 1.35 -16.33 -26.96
N ASP A 341 1.18 -15.27 -26.15
CA ASP A 341 1.97 -14.04 -26.23
C ASP A 341 3.16 -14.05 -25.25
N MET A 342 3.17 -14.95 -24.25
CA MET A 342 4.29 -15.08 -23.31
C MET A 342 5.54 -15.66 -23.98
N PRO A 343 6.76 -15.21 -23.61
CA PRO A 343 8.01 -15.68 -24.19
C PRO A 343 8.11 -17.21 -24.18
N ARG A 344 8.61 -17.77 -25.27
CA ARG A 344 9.01 -19.18 -25.38
C ARG A 344 10.53 -19.14 -25.39
N GLY A 345 11.16 -19.52 -24.27
CA GLY A 345 12.60 -19.50 -24.06
C GLY A 345 13.45 -20.05 -25.20
#